data_be23223e4ac15da77a92f445a28a597e
#
_entry.id   be23223e4ac15da77a92f445a28a597e
#
_cell.length_a   1.000
_cell.length_b   1.000
_cell.length_c   1.000
_cell.angle_alpha   90.00
_cell.angle_beta   90.00
_cell.angle_gamma   90.00
#
_symmetry.space_group_name_H-M   'P 1'
#
loop_
_entity.id
_entity.type
_entity.pdbx_description
1 polymer ?
#
loop_
_entity_poly.entity_id
_entity_poly.type
_entity_poly.pdbx_seq_one_letter_code
_entity_poly.pdbx_strand_id
1 'polypeptide(L)'
;MKLSDLYWYRITPLHFLLWPISIFYGFFLTLKKLCYWWDILPSVKLPVTVIMLDSISVEDGNKTPLLLWLVDCLTTQGYQPGIITRDSSDSSGLSREITSASDPHSVDGKTFLLAHHCQAPCPVWVGSDRIATAHALLNAHPECNIIICNGGMQYYRLERDVEIIMADFSEHSFGNGLLVPAGPLRTNLNQLEKSGILVTNEKPDYHRDISKWGKTYAMQLTNEIAYNVLKPEIQQSVSHFKDGQLHIVTDTDNSHWCFDLIQNKALNAQLHTYAENHRFSQHEINLAEADAILMPEENALQCREFAHDKLWALPRNAWIDSELPEVLIKKLENKHQSDKTI
;
A
#
# COMPACT_ATOMS: atom_id res chain seq x y z
N MET A 1 -15.76 9.02 10.34
CA MET A 1 -15.89 9.86 9.13
C MET A 1 -14.81 10.92 9.23
N LYS A 2 -13.80 10.86 8.35
CA LYS A 2 -12.72 11.85 8.33
C LYS A 2 -13.32 13.18 7.84
N LEU A 3 -12.80 14.30 8.35
CA LEU A 3 -13.27 15.64 7.90
C LEU A 3 -13.08 15.80 6.38
N SER A 4 -12.05 15.16 5.82
CA SER A 4 -11.75 15.09 4.39
C SER A 4 -12.89 14.49 3.56
N ASP A 5 -13.59 13.47 4.08
CA ASP A 5 -14.66 12.78 3.37
C ASP A 5 -15.84 13.71 3.03
N LEU A 6 -16.00 14.78 3.80
CA LEU A 6 -17.06 15.76 3.59
C LEU A 6 -16.85 16.62 2.33
N TYR A 7 -15.60 16.83 1.90
CA TYR A 7 -15.33 17.74 0.79
C TYR A 7 -14.46 17.12 -0.33
N TRP A 8 -13.74 16.03 -0.11
CA TRP A 8 -12.94 15.42 -1.17
C TRP A 8 -13.79 14.80 -2.29
N TYR A 9 -15.01 14.38 -1.97
CA TYR A 9 -15.95 13.76 -2.93
C TYR A 9 -17.02 14.72 -3.45
N ARG A 10 -17.08 15.94 -2.93
CA ARG A 10 -18.08 16.94 -3.30
C ARG A 10 -17.43 18.31 -3.37
N ILE A 11 -17.90 19.17 -4.27
CA ILE A 11 -17.51 20.57 -4.28
C ILE A 11 -18.39 21.31 -3.28
N THR A 12 -17.76 21.89 -2.26
CA THR A 12 -18.40 22.64 -1.18
C THR A 12 -17.85 24.08 -1.16
N PRO A 13 -18.50 25.04 -0.48
CA PRO A 13 -17.97 26.41 -0.34
C PRO A 13 -16.56 26.47 0.25
N LEU A 14 -16.13 25.47 1.03
CA LEU A 14 -14.79 25.37 1.58
C LEU A 14 -13.70 25.34 0.49
N HIS A 15 -14.05 24.91 -0.73
CA HIS A 15 -13.11 24.86 -1.86
C HIS A 15 -12.64 26.24 -2.30
N PHE A 16 -13.42 27.31 -2.11
CA PHE A 16 -12.95 28.67 -2.38
C PHE A 16 -11.72 29.05 -1.55
N LEU A 17 -11.59 28.47 -0.34
CA LEU A 17 -10.43 28.65 0.53
C LEU A 17 -9.31 27.66 0.22
N LEU A 18 -9.65 26.40 -0.05
CA LEU A 18 -8.67 25.30 -0.24
C LEU A 18 -8.07 25.28 -1.64
N TRP A 19 -8.82 25.69 -2.66
CA TRP A 19 -8.40 25.65 -4.05
C TRP A 19 -7.12 26.46 -4.35
N PRO A 20 -7.01 27.72 -3.89
CA PRO A 20 -5.75 28.47 -4.07
C PRO A 20 -4.54 27.75 -3.47
N ILE A 21 -4.72 27.12 -2.30
CA ILE A 21 -3.65 26.36 -1.63
C ILE A 21 -3.26 25.14 -2.48
N SER A 22 -4.23 24.42 -3.05
CA SER A 22 -3.97 23.28 -3.92
C SER A 22 -3.27 23.66 -5.23
N ILE A 23 -3.63 24.80 -5.82
CA ILE A 23 -2.95 25.33 -7.00
C ILE A 23 -1.48 25.65 -6.67
N PHE A 24 -1.26 26.35 -5.55
CA PHE A 24 0.09 26.67 -5.09
C PHE A 24 0.92 25.41 -4.80
N TYR A 25 0.29 24.41 -4.16
CA TYR A 25 0.91 23.11 -3.93
C TYR A 25 1.28 22.42 -5.26
N GLY A 26 0.38 22.40 -6.24
CA GLY A 26 0.66 21.84 -7.57
C GLY A 26 1.78 22.56 -8.31
N PHE A 27 1.82 23.91 -8.22
CA PHE A 27 2.92 24.71 -8.75
C PHE A 27 4.26 24.36 -8.09
N PHE A 28 4.28 24.25 -6.75
CA PHE A 28 5.48 23.87 -6.00
C PHE A 28 5.98 22.47 -6.38
N LEU A 29 5.08 21.49 -6.53
CA LEU A 29 5.44 20.15 -6.98
C LEU A 29 6.06 20.16 -8.38
N THR A 30 5.48 20.95 -9.29
CA THR A 30 5.99 21.08 -10.66
C THR A 30 7.37 21.74 -10.67
N LEU A 31 7.53 22.83 -9.92
CA LEU A 31 8.82 23.52 -9.79
C LEU A 31 9.88 22.59 -9.20
N LYS A 32 9.55 21.89 -8.11
CA LYS A 32 10.45 20.89 -7.51
C LYS A 32 10.89 19.83 -8.53
N LYS A 33 9.95 19.28 -9.30
CA LYS A 33 10.24 18.30 -10.36
C LYS A 33 11.17 18.87 -11.42
N LEU A 34 10.95 20.10 -11.87
CA LEU A 34 11.80 20.78 -12.85
C LEU A 34 13.22 21.01 -12.32
N CYS A 35 13.36 21.38 -11.03
CA CYS A 35 14.69 21.55 -10.41
C CYS A 35 15.51 20.25 -10.42
N TYR A 36 14.88 19.09 -10.21
CA TYR A 36 15.55 17.80 -10.34
C TYR A 36 15.81 17.43 -11.80
N TRP A 37 14.88 17.73 -12.71
CA TRP A 37 15.03 17.43 -14.13
C TRP A 37 16.12 18.27 -14.82
N TRP A 38 16.38 19.49 -14.33
CA TRP A 38 17.44 20.36 -14.80
C TRP A 38 18.76 20.20 -14.01
N ASP A 39 18.88 19.16 -13.18
CA ASP A 39 20.04 18.89 -12.32
C ASP A 39 20.43 20.06 -11.39
N ILE A 40 19.48 20.98 -11.10
CA ILE A 40 19.66 22.05 -10.11
C ILE A 40 19.73 21.45 -8.70
N LEU A 41 18.92 20.41 -8.44
CA LEU A 41 18.95 19.63 -7.22
C LEU A 41 19.54 18.25 -7.51
N PRO A 42 20.49 17.79 -6.70
CA PRO A 42 21.16 16.51 -6.94
C PRO A 42 20.21 15.34 -6.63
N SER A 43 20.15 14.38 -7.53
CA SER A 43 19.58 13.05 -7.30
C SER A 43 20.68 12.07 -6.91
N VAL A 44 20.29 10.98 -6.26
CA VAL A 44 21.18 9.91 -5.82
C VAL A 44 20.73 8.62 -6.50
N LYS A 45 21.67 8.03 -7.27
CA LYS A 45 21.50 6.68 -7.84
C LYS A 45 22.08 5.65 -6.87
N LEU A 46 21.31 4.63 -6.54
CA LEU A 46 21.80 3.49 -5.75
C LEU A 46 22.57 2.49 -6.62
N PRO A 47 23.43 1.66 -6.02
CA PRO A 47 24.18 0.63 -6.75
C PRO A 47 23.31 -0.54 -7.23
N VAL A 48 22.05 -0.57 -6.87
CA VAL A 48 21.06 -1.60 -7.22
C VAL A 48 19.86 -0.97 -7.88
N THR A 49 19.08 -1.77 -8.60
CA THR A 49 17.85 -1.31 -9.25
C THR A 49 16.81 -0.88 -8.23
N VAL A 50 16.13 0.23 -8.49
CA VAL A 50 15.08 0.80 -7.63
C VAL A 50 13.73 0.77 -8.33
N ILE A 51 12.78 0.05 -7.76
CA ILE A 51 11.37 0.08 -8.13
C ILE A 51 10.64 1.00 -7.16
N MET A 52 9.97 2.03 -7.67
CA MET A 52 9.10 2.90 -6.90
C MET A 52 7.65 2.44 -7.06
N LEU A 53 7.02 2.04 -5.96
CA LEU A 53 5.59 1.72 -5.90
C LEU A 53 4.86 2.79 -5.11
N ASP A 54 3.91 3.49 -5.72
CA ASP A 54 3.11 4.51 -5.02
C ASP A 54 1.69 4.59 -5.59
N SER A 55 0.84 5.36 -4.93
CA SER A 55 -0.51 5.69 -5.38
C SER A 55 -0.64 7.18 -5.66
N ILE A 56 -1.55 7.52 -6.58
CA ILE A 56 -1.80 8.91 -6.97
C ILE A 56 -2.65 9.66 -5.95
N SER A 57 -3.43 8.95 -5.13
CA SER A 57 -4.28 9.53 -4.09
C SER A 57 -3.69 9.35 -2.68
N VAL A 58 -4.18 10.13 -1.73
CA VAL A 58 -3.82 9.99 -0.31
C VAL A 58 -4.38 8.70 0.26
N GLU A 59 -5.55 8.28 -0.19
CA GLU A 59 -6.12 6.99 0.15
C GLU A 59 -5.32 5.92 -0.57
N ASP A 60 -4.58 5.14 0.21
CA ASP A 60 -3.70 4.07 -0.27
C ASP A 60 -4.54 2.90 -0.81
N GLY A 61 -4.92 2.97 -2.07
CA GLY A 61 -5.68 1.95 -2.73
C GLY A 61 -4.96 0.60 -2.77
N ASN A 62 -5.01 -0.18 -1.68
CA ASN A 62 -4.57 -1.58 -1.67
C ASN A 62 -3.12 -1.83 -2.18
N LYS A 63 -2.18 -0.93 -1.91
CA LYS A 63 -0.76 -1.08 -2.30
C LYS A 63 -0.08 -2.28 -1.67
N THR A 64 -0.45 -2.63 -0.43
CA THR A 64 0.18 -3.74 0.30
C THR A 64 0.04 -5.08 -0.40
N PRO A 65 -1.15 -5.51 -0.89
CA PRO A 65 -1.27 -6.72 -1.69
C PRO A 65 -0.45 -6.70 -2.98
N LEU A 66 -0.39 -5.55 -3.66
CA LEU A 66 0.45 -5.38 -4.85
C LEU A 66 1.95 -5.50 -4.53
N LEU A 67 2.36 -4.95 -3.39
CA LEU A 67 3.75 -5.02 -2.94
C LEU A 67 4.17 -6.46 -2.60
N LEU A 68 3.32 -7.20 -1.89
CA LEU A 68 3.55 -8.62 -1.59
C LEU A 68 3.64 -9.45 -2.88
N TRP A 69 2.71 -9.26 -3.81
CA TRP A 69 2.76 -9.90 -5.11
C TRP A 69 4.05 -9.55 -5.89
N LEU A 70 4.50 -8.27 -5.82
CA LEU A 70 5.72 -7.82 -6.48
C LEU A 70 6.96 -8.52 -5.91
N VAL A 71 7.02 -8.69 -4.60
CA VAL A 71 8.09 -9.46 -3.93
C VAL A 71 8.13 -10.90 -4.42
N ASP A 72 6.98 -11.58 -4.44
CA ASP A 72 6.87 -12.95 -4.89
C ASP A 72 7.25 -13.09 -6.37
N CYS A 73 6.79 -12.18 -7.20
CA CYS A 73 7.12 -12.13 -8.63
C CYS A 73 8.64 -12.00 -8.84
N LEU A 74 9.29 -11.04 -8.17
CA LEU A 74 10.73 -10.81 -8.29
C LEU A 74 11.55 -11.99 -7.74
N THR A 75 11.15 -12.51 -6.59
CA THR A 75 11.85 -13.66 -5.96
C THR A 75 11.77 -14.90 -6.86
N THR A 76 10.62 -15.16 -7.46
CA THR A 76 10.44 -16.27 -8.42
C THR A 76 11.34 -16.13 -9.65
N GLN A 77 11.67 -14.90 -10.04
CA GLN A 77 12.58 -14.59 -11.14
C GLN A 77 14.06 -14.54 -10.71
N GLY A 78 14.37 -14.91 -9.46
CA GLY A 78 15.74 -14.97 -8.93
C GLY A 78 16.32 -13.65 -8.46
N TYR A 79 15.51 -12.59 -8.35
CA TYR A 79 15.93 -11.36 -7.68
C TYR A 79 15.88 -11.52 -6.16
N GLN A 80 16.68 -10.70 -5.47
CA GLN A 80 16.69 -10.63 -4.01
C GLN A 80 16.22 -9.23 -3.60
N PRO A 81 14.89 -9.03 -3.48
CA PRO A 81 14.33 -7.73 -3.19
C PRO A 81 14.53 -7.34 -1.73
N GLY A 82 14.73 -6.04 -1.47
CA GLY A 82 14.59 -5.42 -0.17
C GLY A 82 13.56 -4.32 -0.21
N ILE A 83 12.77 -4.15 0.83
CA ILE A 83 11.72 -3.13 0.92
C ILE A 83 12.17 -1.99 1.80
N ILE A 84 12.04 -0.76 1.31
CA ILE A 84 12.15 0.45 2.13
C ILE A 84 10.79 1.16 2.18
N THR A 85 10.37 1.52 3.38
CA THR A 85 9.12 2.24 3.61
C THR A 85 9.31 3.36 4.62
N ARG A 86 8.35 4.29 4.67
CA ARG A 86 8.33 5.32 5.69
C ARG A 86 7.35 4.92 6.78
N ASP A 87 7.81 4.92 8.01
CA ASP A 87 6.92 4.83 9.16
C ASP A 87 6.42 6.22 9.52
N SER A 88 5.10 6.38 9.58
CA SER A 88 4.46 7.63 10.02
C SER A 88 4.39 7.75 11.54
N SER A 89 4.55 6.63 12.26
CA SER A 89 4.47 6.57 13.72
C SER A 89 5.82 6.80 14.40
N ASP A 90 6.94 6.66 13.68
CA ASP A 90 8.28 6.78 14.23
C ASP A 90 8.78 8.24 14.20
N SER A 91 8.86 8.85 15.37
CA SER A 91 9.44 10.18 15.56
C SER A 91 10.98 10.20 15.61
N SER A 92 11.63 9.03 15.76
CA SER A 92 13.10 8.94 15.85
C SER A 92 13.79 9.23 14.52
N GLY A 93 13.11 8.93 13.41
CA GLY A 93 13.63 9.10 12.06
C GLY A 93 14.79 8.19 11.70
N LEU A 94 15.20 7.30 12.59
CA LEU A 94 16.32 6.38 12.39
C LEU A 94 15.92 5.24 11.44
N SER A 95 16.87 4.84 10.61
CA SER A 95 16.69 3.66 9.75
C SER A 95 16.85 2.39 10.56
N ARG A 96 15.85 1.50 10.51
CA ARG A 96 15.86 0.21 11.22
C ARG A 96 15.16 -0.88 10.45
N GLU A 97 15.57 -2.11 10.68
CA GLU A 97 14.91 -3.29 10.14
C GLU A 97 13.69 -3.65 10.97
N ILE A 98 12.63 -4.08 10.29
CA ILE A 98 11.43 -4.64 10.90
C ILE A 98 11.34 -6.11 10.52
N THR A 99 11.16 -6.96 11.52
CA THR A 99 11.04 -8.41 11.38
C THR A 99 9.74 -8.90 12.01
N SER A 100 9.37 -10.15 11.77
CA SER A 100 8.24 -10.79 12.45
C SER A 100 8.40 -10.87 13.98
N ALA A 101 9.62 -10.72 14.50
CA ALA A 101 9.92 -10.67 15.94
C ALA A 101 9.87 -9.25 16.52
N SER A 102 9.76 -8.22 15.68
CA SER A 102 9.62 -6.83 16.15
C SER A 102 8.29 -6.66 16.90
N ASP A 103 8.26 -5.67 17.80
CA ASP A 103 7.01 -5.29 18.48
C ASP A 103 5.99 -4.80 17.42
N PRO A 104 4.82 -5.45 17.31
CA PRO A 104 3.79 -5.08 16.35
C PRO A 104 3.29 -3.63 16.50
N HIS A 105 3.46 -3.05 17.69
CA HIS A 105 3.07 -1.67 17.98
C HIS A 105 4.19 -0.65 17.75
N SER A 106 5.37 -1.10 17.33
CA SER A 106 6.50 -0.23 17.03
C SER A 106 6.43 0.41 15.64
N VAL A 107 5.55 -0.08 14.78
CA VAL A 107 5.30 0.39 13.41
C VAL A 107 3.81 0.34 13.08
N ASP A 108 3.41 0.93 11.95
CA ASP A 108 2.05 0.76 11.44
C ASP A 108 1.76 -0.69 11.02
N GLY A 109 0.48 -1.10 11.09
CA GLY A 109 0.06 -2.48 10.83
C GLY A 109 0.43 -2.98 9.43
N LYS A 110 0.42 -2.12 8.42
CA LYS A 110 0.79 -2.49 7.04
C LYS A 110 2.29 -2.79 6.92
N THR A 111 3.12 -2.00 7.59
CA THR A 111 4.58 -2.26 7.64
C THR A 111 4.89 -3.54 8.40
N PHE A 112 4.18 -3.80 9.52
CA PHE A 112 4.33 -5.04 10.25
C PHE A 112 3.87 -6.27 9.43
N LEU A 113 2.76 -6.13 8.71
CA LEU A 113 2.27 -7.16 7.78
C LEU A 113 3.33 -7.50 6.71
N LEU A 114 3.95 -6.48 6.10
CA LEU A 114 5.04 -6.70 5.13
C LEU A 114 6.19 -7.49 5.75
N ALA A 115 6.65 -7.10 6.93
CA ALA A 115 7.75 -7.79 7.63
C ALA A 115 7.36 -9.21 8.06
N HIS A 116 6.08 -9.48 8.31
CA HIS A 116 5.59 -10.80 8.65
C HIS A 116 5.58 -11.75 7.45
N HIS A 117 5.14 -11.27 6.27
CA HIS A 117 5.10 -12.06 5.04
C HIS A 117 6.45 -12.12 4.32
N CYS A 118 7.19 -11.02 4.30
CA CYS A 118 8.49 -10.92 3.64
C CYS A 118 9.63 -11.43 4.53
N GLN A 119 9.50 -12.66 5.09
CA GLN A 119 10.61 -13.29 5.79
C GLN A 119 11.76 -13.54 4.80
N ALA A 120 12.97 -13.82 5.30
CA ALA A 120 14.13 -14.01 4.43
C ALA A 120 13.76 -14.72 3.10
N PRO A 121 14.11 -14.18 1.93
CA PRO A 121 15.21 -13.26 1.68
C PRO A 121 14.81 -11.77 1.41
N CYS A 122 13.68 -11.27 1.89
CA CYS A 122 13.24 -9.91 1.59
C CYS A 122 13.19 -9.05 2.87
N PRO A 123 14.29 -8.38 3.27
CA PRO A 123 14.31 -7.50 4.44
C PRO A 123 13.42 -6.27 4.25
N VAL A 124 12.73 -5.87 5.33
CA VAL A 124 11.87 -4.68 5.38
C VAL A 124 12.49 -3.65 6.31
N TRP A 125 12.80 -2.48 5.78
CA TRP A 125 13.42 -1.39 6.50
C TRP A 125 12.54 -0.15 6.53
N VAL A 126 12.52 0.52 7.66
CA VAL A 126 11.80 1.78 7.85
C VAL A 126 12.76 2.92 8.18
N GLY A 127 12.42 4.12 7.72
CA GLY A 127 13.17 5.33 8.06
C GLY A 127 12.59 6.58 7.40
N SER A 128 12.97 7.75 7.91
CA SER A 128 12.50 9.04 7.39
C SER A 128 13.19 9.46 6.09
N ASP A 129 14.51 9.18 5.96
CA ASP A 129 15.31 9.40 4.75
C ASP A 129 15.45 8.09 3.98
N ARG A 130 14.80 8.00 2.82
CA ARG A 130 14.79 6.79 1.98
C ARG A 130 16.18 6.40 1.48
N ILE A 131 17.05 7.38 1.22
CA ILE A 131 18.43 7.11 0.74
C ILE A 131 19.24 6.51 1.88
N ALA A 132 19.19 7.11 3.07
CA ALA A 132 19.87 6.58 4.25
C ALA A 132 19.36 5.18 4.60
N THR A 133 18.04 4.97 4.50
CA THR A 133 17.40 3.67 4.76
C THR A 133 17.84 2.62 3.73
N ALA A 134 17.91 2.98 2.44
CA ALA A 134 18.39 2.08 1.40
C ALA A 134 19.85 1.68 1.62
N HIS A 135 20.72 2.62 1.97
CA HIS A 135 22.12 2.32 2.27
C HIS A 135 22.25 1.43 3.53
N ALA A 136 21.46 1.69 4.57
CA ALA A 136 21.45 0.86 5.77
C ALA A 136 21.00 -0.58 5.45
N LEU A 137 19.95 -0.74 4.64
CA LEU A 137 19.49 -2.05 4.17
C LEU A 137 20.60 -2.77 3.39
N LEU A 138 21.20 -2.12 2.38
CA LEU A 138 22.22 -2.75 1.53
C LEU A 138 23.52 -3.08 2.29
N ASN A 139 23.83 -2.33 3.34
CA ASN A 139 24.96 -2.64 4.21
C ASN A 139 24.69 -3.87 5.10
N ALA A 140 23.46 -4.03 5.58
CA ALA A 140 23.04 -5.17 6.39
C ALA A 140 22.79 -6.43 5.54
N HIS A 141 22.28 -6.24 4.32
CA HIS A 141 21.86 -7.29 3.39
C HIS A 141 22.50 -7.05 2.00
N PRO A 142 23.83 -7.30 1.86
CA PRO A 142 24.56 -7.08 0.60
C PRO A 142 24.13 -8.02 -0.54
N GLU A 143 23.39 -9.07 -0.24
CA GLU A 143 22.76 -9.96 -1.22
C GLU A 143 21.60 -9.30 -1.97
N CYS A 144 20.97 -8.25 -1.41
CA CYS A 144 19.88 -7.56 -2.08
C CYS A 144 20.35 -6.87 -3.36
N ASN A 145 19.74 -7.22 -4.49
CA ASN A 145 20.08 -6.71 -5.81
C ASN A 145 19.01 -5.80 -6.41
N ILE A 146 17.88 -5.63 -5.70
CA ILE A 146 16.79 -4.74 -6.08
C ILE A 146 16.11 -4.17 -4.84
N ILE A 147 15.78 -2.87 -4.87
CA ILE A 147 15.05 -2.21 -3.79
C ILE A 147 13.65 -1.82 -4.26
N ILE A 148 12.65 -2.17 -3.49
CA ILE A 148 11.27 -1.72 -3.66
C ILE A 148 11.03 -0.58 -2.66
N CYS A 149 10.82 0.63 -3.18
CA CYS A 149 10.50 1.79 -2.38
C CYS A 149 8.98 1.93 -2.28
N ASN A 150 8.41 1.63 -1.09
CA ASN A 150 6.99 1.79 -0.83
C ASN A 150 6.65 3.25 -0.54
N GLY A 151 5.96 3.89 -1.49
CA GLY A 151 5.67 5.32 -1.46
C GLY A 151 6.87 6.18 -1.85
N GLY A 152 6.63 7.47 -2.07
CA GLY A 152 7.68 8.44 -2.39
C GLY A 152 7.73 8.90 -3.84
N MET A 153 6.60 8.86 -4.55
CA MET A 153 6.47 9.39 -5.91
C MET A 153 7.04 10.82 -6.02
N GLN A 154 6.91 11.62 -4.98
CA GLN A 154 7.41 12.99 -4.91
C GLN A 154 8.84 13.11 -4.34
N TYR A 155 9.48 11.99 -4.02
CA TYR A 155 10.85 11.97 -3.49
C TYR A 155 11.85 11.84 -4.64
N TYR A 156 11.97 12.91 -5.45
CA TYR A 156 12.82 12.97 -6.65
C TYR A 156 14.33 12.87 -6.36
N ARG A 157 14.73 13.02 -5.10
CA ARG A 157 16.12 12.88 -4.69
C ARG A 157 16.66 11.45 -4.87
N LEU A 158 15.80 10.43 -4.77
CA LEU A 158 16.13 9.05 -5.07
C LEU A 158 15.79 8.75 -6.53
N GLU A 159 16.81 8.40 -7.34
CA GLU A 159 16.58 7.91 -8.69
C GLU A 159 15.85 6.56 -8.65
N ARG A 160 15.02 6.36 -9.62
CA ARG A 160 14.21 5.15 -9.77
C ARG A 160 14.29 4.64 -11.20
N ASP A 161 14.41 3.33 -11.33
CA ASP A 161 14.54 2.67 -12.63
C ASP A 161 13.19 2.26 -13.19
N VAL A 162 12.28 1.83 -12.30
CA VAL A 162 10.90 1.50 -12.65
C VAL A 162 9.94 2.22 -11.70
N GLU A 163 8.89 2.78 -12.25
CA GLU A 163 7.79 3.39 -11.49
C GLU A 163 6.51 2.61 -11.73
N ILE A 164 5.93 2.10 -10.64
CA ILE A 164 4.63 1.42 -10.63
C ILE A 164 3.68 2.32 -9.87
N ILE A 165 2.63 2.77 -10.55
CA ILE A 165 1.60 3.58 -9.92
C ILE A 165 0.33 2.76 -9.80
N MET A 166 -0.17 2.68 -8.58
CA MET A 166 -1.48 2.15 -8.33
C MET A 166 -2.51 3.26 -8.41
N ALA A 167 -3.52 3.09 -9.23
CA ALA A 167 -4.63 4.00 -9.37
C ALA A 167 -5.94 3.21 -9.27
N ASP A 168 -6.73 3.54 -8.29
CA ASP A 168 -8.08 2.99 -8.17
C ASP A 168 -9.01 3.77 -9.10
N PHE A 169 -9.71 3.11 -10.00
CA PHE A 169 -10.67 3.70 -10.94
C PHE A 169 -12.12 3.48 -10.52
N SER A 170 -12.36 3.10 -9.27
CA SER A 170 -13.72 3.07 -8.70
C SER A 170 -14.33 4.49 -8.67
N GLU A 171 -15.63 4.57 -8.53
CA GLU A 171 -16.38 5.85 -8.60
C GLU A 171 -15.84 6.95 -7.70
N HIS A 172 -15.17 6.58 -6.61
CA HIS A 172 -14.75 7.51 -5.57
C HIS A 172 -13.24 7.79 -5.53
N SER A 173 -12.43 7.09 -6.31
CA SER A 173 -10.98 7.02 -6.16
C SER A 173 -10.22 8.32 -6.40
N PHE A 174 -10.67 9.13 -7.34
CA PHE A 174 -10.06 10.43 -7.59
C PHE A 174 -10.83 11.59 -6.92
N GLY A 175 -11.88 11.26 -6.20
CA GLY A 175 -12.75 12.23 -5.54
C GLY A 175 -13.18 13.34 -6.50
N ASN A 176 -13.01 14.58 -6.07
CA ASN A 176 -13.29 15.77 -6.90
C ASN A 176 -12.20 16.07 -7.96
N GLY A 177 -11.16 15.26 -8.07
CA GLY A 177 -10.06 15.43 -9.03
C GLY A 177 -9.04 16.50 -8.70
N LEU A 178 -9.13 17.11 -7.51
CA LEU A 178 -8.25 18.18 -7.07
C LEU A 178 -7.06 17.63 -6.27
N LEU A 179 -5.99 18.43 -6.26
CA LEU A 179 -4.84 18.15 -5.41
C LEU A 179 -5.15 18.46 -3.94
N VAL A 180 -4.41 17.83 -3.04
CA VAL A 180 -4.45 18.18 -1.62
C VAL A 180 -4.11 19.68 -1.42
N PRO A 181 -4.76 20.36 -0.47
CA PRO A 181 -5.78 19.87 0.46
C PRO A 181 -7.23 19.91 -0.08
N ALA A 182 -7.50 20.50 -1.24
CA ALA A 182 -8.87 20.63 -1.78
C ALA A 182 -9.46 19.29 -2.29
N GLY A 183 -8.63 18.32 -2.60
CA GLY A 183 -9.03 16.97 -3.04
C GLY A 183 -8.04 15.91 -2.58
N PRO A 184 -8.28 14.65 -2.92
CA PRO A 184 -7.47 13.53 -2.45
C PRO A 184 -6.17 13.31 -3.23
N LEU A 185 -5.93 14.01 -4.34
CA LEU A 185 -4.80 13.72 -5.20
C LEU A 185 -3.49 14.28 -4.64
N ARG A 186 -2.46 13.44 -4.60
CA ARG A 186 -1.08 13.83 -4.22
C ARG A 186 -0.34 14.47 -5.37
N THR A 187 -0.71 14.13 -6.61
CA THR A 187 -0.08 14.67 -7.82
C THR A 187 -1.12 14.75 -8.95
N ASN A 188 -0.77 15.45 -10.03
CA ASN A 188 -1.65 15.63 -11.17
C ASN A 188 -1.86 14.29 -11.91
N LEU A 189 -3.07 14.05 -12.40
CA LEU A 189 -3.44 12.88 -13.22
C LEU A 189 -2.56 12.72 -14.48
N ASN A 190 -2.02 13.80 -15.02
CA ASN A 190 -1.06 13.74 -16.13
C ASN A 190 0.23 12.97 -15.79
N GLN A 191 0.48 12.70 -14.50
CA GLN A 191 1.59 11.85 -14.10
C GLN A 191 1.34 10.38 -14.48
N LEU A 192 0.09 9.96 -14.57
CA LEU A 192 -0.27 8.60 -15.01
C LEU A 192 0.17 8.31 -16.43
N GLU A 193 0.10 9.30 -17.35
CA GLU A 193 0.58 9.17 -18.74
C GLU A 193 2.08 8.90 -18.83
N LYS A 194 2.83 9.33 -17.80
CA LYS A 194 4.29 9.23 -17.73
C LYS A 194 4.76 8.09 -16.83
N SER A 195 3.83 7.37 -16.20
CA SER A 195 4.16 6.23 -15.35
C SER A 195 4.72 5.08 -16.17
N GLY A 196 5.68 4.39 -15.62
CA GLY A 196 6.25 3.23 -16.28
C GLY A 196 5.29 2.05 -16.37
N ILE A 197 4.53 1.81 -15.30
CA ILE A 197 3.53 0.76 -15.16
C ILE A 197 2.35 1.33 -14.36
N LEU A 198 1.15 1.17 -14.88
CA LEU A 198 -0.08 1.57 -14.23
C LEU A 198 -0.90 0.33 -13.85
N VAL A 199 -1.11 0.13 -12.54
CA VAL A 199 -1.95 -0.94 -12.00
C VAL A 199 -3.25 -0.36 -11.50
N THR A 200 -4.36 -1.03 -11.80
CA THR A 200 -5.70 -0.55 -11.44
C THR A 200 -6.44 -1.59 -10.61
N ASN A 201 -7.18 -1.15 -9.60
CA ASN A 201 -8.16 -2.01 -8.93
C ASN A 201 -9.32 -2.28 -9.89
N GLU A 202 -9.62 -3.55 -10.13
CA GLU A 202 -10.73 -4.02 -10.96
C GLU A 202 -10.73 -3.55 -12.42
N LYS A 203 -11.71 -4.01 -13.18
CA LYS A 203 -11.94 -3.50 -14.52
C LYS A 203 -12.42 -2.05 -14.39
N PRO A 204 -11.75 -1.11 -15.05
CA PRO A 204 -12.15 0.29 -15.00
C PRO A 204 -13.64 0.41 -15.32
N ASP A 205 -14.34 1.17 -14.51
CA ASP A 205 -15.73 1.50 -14.80
C ASP A 205 -15.78 2.18 -16.17
N TYR A 206 -16.59 1.67 -17.09
CA TYR A 206 -16.62 2.05 -18.51
C TYR A 206 -16.92 3.53 -18.78
N HIS A 207 -17.17 4.31 -17.73
CA HIS A 207 -17.47 5.74 -17.84
C HIS A 207 -16.25 6.67 -17.90
N ARG A 208 -15.03 6.16 -17.65
CA ARG A 208 -13.80 6.96 -17.80
C ARG A 208 -12.93 6.43 -18.91
N ASP A 209 -12.64 7.29 -19.89
CA ASP A 209 -11.65 6.98 -20.91
C ASP A 209 -10.25 6.91 -20.30
N ILE A 210 -9.82 5.70 -19.96
CA ILE A 210 -8.49 5.42 -19.41
C ILE A 210 -7.43 5.21 -20.51
N SER A 211 -7.84 5.09 -21.77
CA SER A 211 -6.95 4.84 -22.91
C SER A 211 -5.86 5.90 -23.05
N LYS A 212 -6.14 7.14 -22.62
CA LYS A 212 -5.20 8.25 -22.61
C LYS A 212 -3.99 8.05 -21.69
N TRP A 213 -4.09 7.18 -20.69
CA TRP A 213 -2.98 6.91 -19.75
C TRP A 213 -2.13 5.69 -20.18
N GLY A 214 -2.37 5.15 -21.35
CA GLY A 214 -1.64 4.01 -21.88
C GLY A 214 -2.18 2.67 -21.40
N LYS A 215 -1.31 1.65 -21.43
CA LYS A 215 -1.69 0.30 -21.00
C LYS A 215 -1.79 0.21 -19.48
N THR A 216 -2.92 -0.29 -19.01
CA THR A 216 -3.20 -0.53 -17.59
C THR A 216 -3.27 -2.04 -17.33
N TYR A 217 -2.87 -2.44 -16.12
CA TYR A 217 -2.90 -3.84 -15.67
C TYR A 217 -3.89 -3.95 -14.52
N ALA A 218 -4.83 -4.87 -14.66
CA ALA A 218 -5.85 -5.07 -13.64
C ALA A 218 -5.29 -5.83 -12.43
N MET A 219 -5.69 -5.40 -11.25
CA MET A 219 -5.51 -6.11 -9.99
C MET A 219 -6.88 -6.41 -9.39
N GLN A 220 -7.09 -7.66 -8.97
CA GLN A 220 -8.29 -8.06 -8.24
C GLN A 220 -7.88 -8.57 -6.87
N LEU A 221 -8.63 -8.16 -5.85
CA LEU A 221 -8.41 -8.67 -4.49
C LEU A 221 -9.26 -9.91 -4.26
N THR A 222 -8.63 -10.94 -3.74
CA THR A 222 -9.29 -12.17 -3.32
C THR A 222 -9.27 -12.25 -1.78
N ASN A 223 -10.45 -12.38 -1.16
CA ASN A 223 -10.64 -12.33 0.29
C ASN A 223 -11.53 -13.49 0.72
N GLU A 224 -11.21 -14.70 0.28
CA GLU A 224 -12.13 -15.82 0.46
C GLU A 224 -11.80 -16.71 1.66
N ILE A 225 -10.55 -16.69 2.09
CA ILE A 225 -10.04 -17.59 3.12
C ILE A 225 -9.50 -16.77 4.28
N ALA A 226 -10.04 -17.00 5.47
CA ALA A 226 -9.51 -16.50 6.73
C ALA A 226 -8.71 -17.61 7.43
N TYR A 227 -7.70 -17.23 8.20
CA TYR A 227 -6.96 -18.15 9.05
C TYR A 227 -7.09 -17.76 10.53
N ASN A 228 -7.03 -18.76 11.41
CA ASN A 228 -7.07 -18.51 12.85
C ASN A 228 -5.73 -17.90 13.32
N VAL A 229 -5.78 -16.77 14.03
CA VAL A 229 -4.56 -16.05 14.43
C VAL A 229 -3.70 -16.86 15.40
N LEU A 230 -4.30 -17.66 16.28
CA LEU A 230 -3.61 -18.52 17.23
C LEU A 230 -3.05 -19.78 16.58
N LYS A 231 -3.75 -20.31 15.56
CA LYS A 231 -3.42 -21.56 14.84
C LYS A 231 -3.52 -21.33 13.33
N PRO A 232 -2.50 -20.71 12.70
CA PRO A 232 -2.58 -20.29 11.29
C PRO A 232 -2.79 -21.43 10.28
N GLU A 233 -2.52 -22.67 10.69
CA GLU A 233 -2.82 -23.86 9.89
C GLU A 233 -4.33 -24.14 9.75
N ILE A 234 -5.14 -23.58 10.64
CA ILE A 234 -6.60 -23.69 10.57
C ILE A 234 -7.13 -22.57 9.68
N GLN A 235 -7.60 -22.93 8.50
CA GLN A 235 -8.16 -21.99 7.52
C GLN A 235 -9.62 -22.32 7.24
N GLN A 236 -10.42 -21.27 7.04
CA GLN A 236 -11.85 -21.39 6.73
C GLN A 236 -12.25 -20.39 5.66
N SER A 237 -13.19 -20.80 4.81
CA SER A 237 -13.84 -19.84 3.91
C SER A 237 -14.63 -18.80 4.73
N VAL A 238 -14.60 -17.55 4.29
CA VAL A 238 -15.41 -16.48 4.90
C VAL A 238 -16.89 -16.84 4.95
N SER A 239 -17.38 -17.62 3.97
CA SER A 239 -18.77 -18.11 3.95
C SER A 239 -19.09 -19.07 5.09
N HIS A 240 -18.11 -19.67 5.73
CA HIS A 240 -18.31 -20.53 6.91
C HIS A 240 -18.92 -19.78 8.10
N PHE A 241 -18.66 -18.49 8.19
CA PHE A 241 -19.08 -17.65 9.32
C PHE A 241 -20.50 -17.07 9.16
N LYS A 242 -21.25 -17.47 8.12
CA LYS A 242 -22.60 -16.90 7.82
C LYS A 242 -23.63 -17.17 8.89
N ASP A 243 -23.60 -18.37 9.47
CA ASP A 243 -24.69 -18.88 10.34
C ASP A 243 -24.44 -18.59 11.83
N GLY A 244 -23.32 -17.93 12.18
CA GLY A 244 -22.94 -17.59 13.54
C GLY A 244 -23.08 -16.10 13.86
N GLN A 245 -22.81 -15.73 15.11
CA GLN A 245 -22.64 -14.34 15.52
C GLN A 245 -21.24 -13.87 15.13
N LEU A 246 -21.14 -13.36 13.90
CA LEU A 246 -19.90 -12.84 13.37
C LEU A 246 -19.71 -11.37 13.76
N HIS A 247 -18.57 -11.06 14.32
CA HIS A 247 -18.13 -9.69 14.54
C HIS A 247 -16.93 -9.38 13.64
N ILE A 248 -16.96 -8.23 12.98
CA ILE A 248 -15.81 -7.73 12.21
C ILE A 248 -15.24 -6.52 12.93
N VAL A 249 -13.97 -6.61 13.31
CA VAL A 249 -13.25 -5.55 14.05
C VAL A 249 -12.18 -4.99 13.14
N THR A 250 -12.20 -3.68 12.91
CA THR A 250 -11.32 -3.03 11.94
C THR A 250 -11.03 -1.58 12.31
N ASP A 251 -10.06 -0.97 11.67
CA ASP A 251 -9.83 0.47 11.68
C ASP A 251 -10.58 1.19 10.55
N THR A 252 -10.53 2.53 10.54
CA THR A 252 -11.19 3.35 9.52
C THR A 252 -10.62 3.14 8.12
N ASP A 253 -9.35 2.74 7.98
CA ASP A 253 -8.72 2.53 6.67
C ASP A 253 -9.30 1.32 5.94
N ASN A 254 -9.72 0.30 6.69
CA ASN A 254 -10.25 -0.94 6.17
C ASN A 254 -11.78 -1.03 6.27
N SER A 255 -12.43 -0.04 6.87
CA SER A 255 -13.86 -0.11 7.18
C SER A 255 -14.75 -0.24 5.93
N HIS A 256 -14.46 0.47 4.86
CA HIS A 256 -15.20 0.37 3.59
C HIS A 256 -15.07 -1.02 2.99
N TRP A 257 -13.85 -1.55 2.93
CA TRP A 257 -13.62 -2.90 2.43
C TRP A 257 -14.34 -3.97 3.26
N CYS A 258 -14.32 -3.86 4.59
CA CYS A 258 -15.06 -4.76 5.47
C CYS A 258 -16.57 -4.66 5.25
N PHE A 259 -17.08 -3.45 5.05
CA PHE A 259 -18.50 -3.24 4.73
C PHE A 259 -18.89 -3.91 3.40
N ASP A 260 -18.09 -3.71 2.35
CA ASP A 260 -18.31 -4.33 1.04
C ASP A 260 -18.26 -5.86 1.13
N LEU A 261 -17.35 -6.40 1.94
CA LEU A 261 -17.28 -7.84 2.21
C LEU A 261 -18.57 -8.36 2.82
N ILE A 262 -19.11 -7.66 3.84
CA ILE A 262 -20.39 -8.02 4.47
C ILE A 262 -21.51 -8.05 3.43
N GLN A 263 -21.60 -7.03 2.60
CA GLN A 263 -22.64 -6.91 1.57
C GLN A 263 -22.50 -7.99 0.49
N ASN A 264 -21.30 -8.13 -0.09
CA ASN A 264 -21.04 -9.02 -1.22
C ASN A 264 -21.17 -10.50 -0.85
N LYS A 265 -20.81 -10.87 0.39
CA LYS A 265 -20.93 -12.25 0.89
C LYS A 265 -22.22 -12.50 1.65
N ALA A 266 -23.09 -11.48 1.78
CA ALA A 266 -24.34 -11.52 2.56
C ALA A 266 -24.12 -12.10 3.98
N LEU A 267 -23.11 -11.56 4.68
CA LEU A 267 -22.77 -11.98 6.03
C LEU A 267 -23.70 -11.29 7.04
N ASN A 268 -24.15 -12.05 8.05
CA ASN A 268 -24.80 -11.47 9.21
C ASN A 268 -23.73 -11.08 10.24
N ALA A 269 -23.12 -9.91 10.08
CA ALA A 269 -21.98 -9.47 10.88
C ALA A 269 -22.20 -8.11 11.52
N GLN A 270 -21.71 -7.95 12.75
CA GLN A 270 -21.62 -6.66 13.41
C GLN A 270 -20.26 -6.05 13.16
N LEU A 271 -20.23 -4.85 12.54
CA LEU A 271 -19.00 -4.13 12.24
C LEU A 271 -18.63 -3.17 13.38
N HIS A 272 -17.40 -3.31 13.89
CA HIS A 272 -16.79 -2.44 14.88
C HIS A 272 -15.62 -1.68 14.24
N THR A 273 -15.73 -0.36 14.14
CA THR A 273 -14.72 0.47 13.48
C THR A 273 -14.03 1.38 14.50
N TYR A 274 -12.71 1.34 14.50
CA TYR A 274 -11.84 2.14 15.35
C TYR A 274 -11.08 3.20 14.54
N ALA A 275 -10.35 4.09 15.21
CA ALA A 275 -9.53 5.09 14.55
C ALA A 275 -8.39 4.43 13.74
N GLU A 276 -7.86 5.16 12.77
CA GLU A 276 -6.67 4.74 12.01
C GLU A 276 -5.47 4.52 12.95
N ASN A 277 -4.73 3.44 12.74
CA ASN A 277 -3.61 3.02 13.61
C ASN A 277 -4.02 2.79 15.08
N HIS A 278 -5.27 2.39 15.32
CA HIS A 278 -5.74 2.05 16.66
C HIS A 278 -4.94 0.87 17.23
N ARG A 279 -4.50 1.00 18.48
CA ARG A 279 -3.87 -0.11 19.22
C ARG A 279 -4.97 -0.90 19.90
N PHE A 280 -5.28 -2.05 19.34
CA PHE A 280 -6.30 -2.93 19.90
C PHE A 280 -5.88 -3.50 21.25
N SER A 281 -6.85 -3.60 22.13
CA SER A 281 -6.69 -4.23 23.45
C SER A 281 -7.41 -5.57 23.50
N GLN A 282 -7.00 -6.43 24.43
CA GLN A 282 -7.66 -7.72 24.64
C GLN A 282 -9.17 -7.59 24.87
N HIS A 283 -9.61 -6.54 25.57
CA HIS A 283 -11.04 -6.32 25.85
C HIS A 283 -11.84 -6.05 24.57
N GLU A 284 -11.28 -5.34 23.60
CA GLU A 284 -11.98 -4.97 22.36
C GLU A 284 -12.15 -6.15 21.40
N ILE A 285 -11.31 -7.18 21.52
CA ILE A 285 -11.42 -8.40 20.71
C ILE A 285 -11.95 -9.61 21.48
N ASN A 286 -12.23 -9.49 22.78
CA ASN A 286 -12.83 -10.56 23.57
C ASN A 286 -14.33 -10.32 23.73
N LEU A 287 -15.06 -10.43 22.63
CA LEU A 287 -16.51 -10.22 22.58
C LEU A 287 -17.22 -11.52 23.01
N ALA A 288 -17.87 -11.49 24.15
CA ALA A 288 -18.45 -12.69 24.76
C ALA A 288 -19.52 -13.35 23.89
N GLU A 289 -20.31 -12.56 23.15
CA GLU A 289 -21.39 -13.03 22.29
C GLU A 289 -20.90 -13.51 20.92
N ALA A 290 -19.66 -13.23 20.53
CA ALA A 290 -19.15 -13.61 19.23
C ALA A 290 -18.86 -15.11 19.14
N ASP A 291 -19.31 -15.74 18.06
CA ASP A 291 -18.86 -17.08 17.66
C ASP A 291 -17.53 -17.00 16.91
N ALA A 292 -17.33 -15.92 16.13
CA ALA A 292 -16.09 -15.60 15.45
C ALA A 292 -15.88 -14.09 15.37
N ILE A 293 -14.59 -13.68 15.46
CA ILE A 293 -14.15 -12.31 15.26
C ILE A 293 -13.21 -12.29 14.07
N LEU A 294 -13.60 -11.57 13.03
CA LEU A 294 -12.82 -11.43 11.81
C LEU A 294 -12.16 -10.06 11.77
N MET A 295 -10.87 -10.01 11.48
CA MET A 295 -10.11 -8.77 11.34
C MET A 295 -9.32 -8.75 10.05
N PRO A 296 -9.12 -7.59 9.39
CA PRO A 296 -8.07 -7.44 8.41
C PRO A 296 -6.74 -7.94 8.96
N GLU A 297 -5.95 -8.62 8.14
CA GLU A 297 -4.75 -9.31 8.61
C GLU A 297 -3.76 -8.38 9.32
N GLU A 298 -3.56 -7.16 8.82
CA GLU A 298 -2.71 -6.17 9.46
C GLU A 298 -3.16 -5.77 10.89
N ASN A 299 -4.47 -5.76 11.14
CA ASN A 299 -5.02 -5.49 12.46
C ASN A 299 -4.92 -6.74 13.34
N ALA A 300 -5.22 -7.91 12.78
CA ALA A 300 -5.18 -9.19 13.49
C ALA A 300 -3.78 -9.55 13.99
N LEU A 301 -2.75 -9.29 13.18
CA LEU A 301 -1.35 -9.55 13.55
C LEU A 301 -0.88 -8.69 14.72
N GLN A 302 -1.43 -7.47 14.89
CA GLN A 302 -1.16 -6.64 16.05
C GLN A 302 -1.75 -7.20 17.34
N CYS A 303 -2.75 -8.08 17.22
CA CYS A 303 -3.44 -8.71 18.35
C CYS A 303 -2.88 -10.09 18.71
N ARG A 304 -1.81 -10.57 18.05
CA ARG A 304 -1.33 -11.95 18.18
C ARG A 304 -0.97 -12.36 19.62
N GLU A 305 -0.49 -11.41 20.47
CA GLU A 305 -0.07 -11.69 21.84
C GLU A 305 -1.23 -12.09 22.76
N PHE A 306 -2.44 -11.65 22.43
CA PHE A 306 -3.67 -11.97 23.17
C PHE A 306 -4.74 -12.61 22.26
N ALA A 307 -4.26 -13.25 21.17
CA ALA A 307 -5.14 -14.00 20.27
C ALA A 307 -5.78 -15.20 20.98
N HIS A 308 -6.99 -15.53 20.57
CA HIS A 308 -7.76 -16.65 21.07
C HIS A 308 -8.41 -17.41 19.90
N ASP A 309 -9.03 -18.56 20.19
CA ASP A 309 -9.56 -19.49 19.19
C ASP A 309 -10.67 -18.93 18.27
N LYS A 310 -11.34 -17.85 18.69
CA LYS A 310 -12.38 -17.17 17.91
C LYS A 310 -11.83 -16.03 17.03
N LEU A 311 -10.53 -15.68 17.13
CA LEU A 311 -9.93 -14.58 16.36
C LEU A 311 -9.36 -15.09 15.04
N TRP A 312 -9.86 -14.49 13.94
CA TRP A 312 -9.50 -14.85 12.58
C TRP A 312 -8.95 -13.66 11.83
N ALA A 313 -7.86 -13.87 11.14
CA ALA A 313 -7.27 -12.89 10.22
C ALA A 313 -7.78 -13.13 8.81
N LEU A 314 -8.12 -12.06 8.13
CA LEU A 314 -8.54 -12.08 6.73
C LEU A 314 -7.50 -11.40 5.86
N PRO A 315 -6.65 -12.18 5.16
CA PRO A 315 -5.67 -11.64 4.23
C PRO A 315 -6.34 -11.08 2.98
N ARG A 316 -5.68 -10.11 2.37
CA ARG A 316 -6.01 -9.59 1.05
C ARG A 316 -4.95 -10.04 0.07
N ASN A 317 -5.26 -11.01 -0.76
CA ASN A 317 -4.38 -11.49 -1.80
C ASN A 317 -4.69 -10.75 -3.11
N ALA A 318 -3.65 -10.39 -3.86
CA ALA A 318 -3.81 -9.77 -5.16
C ALA A 318 -3.69 -10.81 -6.27
N TRP A 319 -4.70 -10.90 -7.12
CA TRP A 319 -4.57 -11.49 -8.43
C TRP A 319 -4.26 -10.38 -9.44
N ILE A 320 -3.21 -10.53 -10.20
CA ILE A 320 -2.70 -9.50 -11.12
C ILE A 320 -2.75 -10.04 -12.54
N ASP A 321 -3.00 -9.14 -13.49
CA ASP A 321 -2.96 -9.43 -14.92
C ASP A 321 -1.66 -10.18 -15.30
N SER A 322 -1.83 -11.32 -16.00
CA SER A 322 -0.75 -12.25 -16.35
C SER A 322 0.34 -11.64 -17.24
N GLU A 323 0.09 -10.51 -17.88
CA GLU A 323 1.08 -9.83 -18.71
C GLU A 323 2.05 -8.94 -17.89
N LEU A 324 1.65 -8.53 -16.68
CA LEU A 324 2.44 -7.60 -15.87
C LEU A 324 3.84 -8.14 -15.50
N PRO A 325 4.00 -9.42 -15.09
CA PRO A 325 5.33 -9.98 -14.81
C PRO A 325 6.30 -9.84 -15.98
N GLU A 326 5.88 -10.22 -17.20
CA GLU A 326 6.72 -10.14 -18.40
C GLU A 326 7.14 -8.72 -18.71
N VAL A 327 6.22 -7.77 -18.59
CA VAL A 327 6.51 -6.34 -18.84
C VAL A 327 7.46 -5.78 -17.82
N LEU A 328 7.29 -6.14 -16.55
CA LEU A 328 8.18 -5.72 -15.47
C LEU A 328 9.60 -6.24 -15.72
N ILE A 329 9.77 -7.54 -15.93
CA ILE A 329 11.08 -8.16 -16.15
C ILE A 329 11.77 -7.57 -17.39
N LYS A 330 11.06 -7.40 -18.49
CA LYS A 330 11.62 -6.75 -19.69
C LYS A 330 12.11 -5.33 -19.44
N LYS A 331 11.40 -4.55 -18.59
CA LYS A 331 11.86 -3.21 -18.20
C LYS A 331 13.14 -3.27 -17.37
N LEU A 332 13.25 -4.21 -16.44
CA LEU A 332 14.43 -4.40 -15.61
C LEU A 332 15.64 -4.83 -16.44
N GLU A 333 15.48 -5.79 -17.37
CA GLU A 333 16.55 -6.24 -18.27
C GLU A 333 17.05 -5.16 -19.21
N ASN A 334 16.16 -4.38 -19.82
CA ASN A 334 16.51 -3.28 -20.70
C ASN A 334 17.36 -2.24 -19.97
N LYS A 335 17.09 -2.00 -18.68
CA LYS A 335 17.85 -1.07 -17.85
C LYS A 335 19.26 -1.60 -17.56
N HIS A 336 19.38 -2.88 -17.18
CA HIS A 336 20.66 -3.52 -16.96
C HIS A 336 21.57 -3.51 -18.20
N GLN A 337 21.00 -3.59 -19.40
CA GLN A 337 21.76 -3.50 -20.66
C GLN A 337 22.25 -2.05 -20.92
N SER A 338 21.42 -1.05 -20.64
CA SER A 338 21.79 0.35 -20.79
C SER A 338 22.92 0.77 -19.84
N ASP A 339 22.91 0.29 -18.60
CA ASP A 339 23.93 0.59 -17.60
C ASP A 339 25.29 -0.12 -17.87
N LYS A 340 25.31 -1.21 -18.65
CA LYS A 340 26.55 -1.90 -19.08
C LYS A 340 27.21 -1.28 -20.30
N THR A 341 26.53 -0.37 -20.99
CA THR A 341 27.00 0.23 -22.26
C THR A 341 27.63 1.63 -22.04
N ILE A 342 27.61 2.13 -20.80
CA ILE A 342 28.26 3.36 -20.35
C ILE A 342 29.49 3.00 -19.52
#